data_300e4f439091a6f5a400fb6b825f8b2b
#
_entry.id   300e4f439091a6f5a400fb6b825f8b2b
#
_cell.length_a   1.000
_cell.length_b   1.000
_cell.length_c   1.000
_cell.angle_alpha   90.00
_cell.angle_beta   90.00
_cell.angle_gamma   90.00
#
_symmetry.space_group_name_H-M   'P 1'
#
loop_
_entity.id
_entity.type
_entity.pdbx_description
1 polymer ?
#
loop_
_entity_poly.entity_id
_entity_poly.type
_entity_poly.pdbx_seq_one_letter_code
_entity_poly.pdbx_strand_id
1 'polypeptide(L)'
;MKLNRNLRAALALLAASAALSALPAHAETDAAAVVKHYAEVAHAKYEDSLTTAKALDAAIDAFLAAPGDATLQAAKDAWIKARVPYQQTEVYRFGNPIVDDWEGKVNAWPLDEGLIDYVDTSYGTESDENSLYVANVIANKTIKIDGKDVDASKLTPEFLSGTLQEAGGVEANVATGYHAIEFLLWGQDLNGTGPGAGKRPYTDYDLKNCTHDNCDRRAEYLKSASTLLVSDLQEMTDDWAPGGEATKHVEADPKAGLAAILTGMGSLSYGELAGERMKLGLLLHDPEEEHDCFSDNTYNSHLNDAIGIAAAYSGEYTRVDGTKLTGPSLHDLVAAKDKALDEEMTAKLNKTLDAMNAMAKRGETIEKYDQMIGEGNTEGNAVVQAAIDGLIDQTKTVERVISALDLGKIQLEGSDSLDNPNAVFQ
;
A
#
# COMPACT_ATOMS: atom_id res chain seq x y z
N MET A 1 -90.56 32.15 -37.56
CA MET A 1 -90.50 31.09 -38.56
C MET A 1 -89.12 30.50 -38.55
N LYS A 2 -89.05 29.41 -37.86
CA LYS A 2 -88.45 28.10 -38.29
C LYS A 2 -87.08 28.10 -38.84
N LEU A 3 -86.21 27.39 -38.12
CA LEU A 3 -85.23 26.32 -38.46
C LEU A 3 -83.83 26.90 -38.70
N ASN A 4 -82.75 26.31 -38.23
CA ASN A 4 -82.47 24.89 -37.90
C ASN A 4 -81.39 24.77 -36.87
N ARG A 5 -81.64 23.99 -35.87
CA ARG A 5 -80.67 23.24 -35.07
C ARG A 5 -80.01 22.19 -36.02
N ASN A 6 -78.80 21.93 -35.78
CA ASN A 6 -77.98 20.80 -36.13
C ASN A 6 -76.78 21.19 -37.01
N LEU A 7 -75.65 21.42 -36.33
CA LEU A 7 -74.36 20.81 -36.68
C LEU A 7 -73.35 21.19 -35.56
N ARG A 8 -73.54 20.54 -34.44
CA ARG A 8 -72.43 20.42 -33.48
C ARG A 8 -72.24 18.90 -33.28
N ALA A 9 -71.53 18.31 -34.20
CA ALA A 9 -71.05 16.95 -34.04
C ALA A 9 -69.63 16.87 -34.56
N ALA A 10 -68.78 16.29 -33.72
CA ALA A 10 -67.53 15.67 -34.06
C ALA A 10 -66.38 16.56 -34.52
N LEU A 11 -65.59 17.01 -33.55
CA LEU A 11 -64.11 16.94 -33.60
C LEU A 11 -63.57 16.70 -32.17
N ALA A 12 -63.83 15.53 -31.65
CA ALA A 12 -63.04 14.94 -30.60
C ALA A 12 -61.79 14.34 -31.26
N LEU A 13 -60.78 15.15 -31.58
CA LEU A 13 -59.48 14.67 -31.95
C LEU A 13 -58.83 14.04 -30.73
N LEU A 14 -58.54 12.74 -30.82
CA LEU A 14 -57.64 11.99 -29.96
C LEU A 14 -56.27 12.70 -29.90
N ALA A 15 -56.02 13.42 -28.87
CA ALA A 15 -54.68 13.69 -28.41
C ALA A 15 -54.18 12.42 -27.67
N ALA A 16 -53.73 11.43 -28.40
CA ALA A 16 -52.91 10.36 -27.88
C ALA A 16 -51.56 11.00 -27.47
N SER A 17 -51.48 11.41 -26.22
CA SER A 17 -50.21 11.75 -25.58
C SER A 17 -49.37 10.48 -25.50
N ALA A 18 -48.49 10.33 -26.49
CA ALA A 18 -47.36 9.45 -26.37
C ALA A 18 -46.45 10.03 -25.25
N ALA A 19 -46.71 9.60 -24.02
CA ALA A 19 -45.70 9.70 -22.99
C ALA A 19 -44.53 8.78 -23.43
N LEU A 20 -43.60 9.32 -24.21
CA LEU A 20 -42.24 8.76 -24.25
C LEU A 20 -41.74 8.84 -22.81
N SER A 21 -41.75 7.71 -22.13
CA SER A 21 -40.91 7.47 -20.97
C SER A 21 -39.50 7.68 -21.46
N ALA A 22 -38.95 8.87 -21.27
CA ALA A 22 -37.52 9.08 -21.34
C ALA A 22 -36.95 8.15 -20.25
N LEU A 23 -36.48 6.97 -20.67
CA LEU A 23 -35.50 6.22 -19.89
C LEU A 23 -34.39 7.23 -19.60
N PRO A 24 -33.90 7.36 -18.36
CA PRO A 24 -32.73 8.17 -18.14
C PRO A 24 -31.67 7.66 -19.12
N ALA A 25 -31.25 8.51 -20.03
CA ALA A 25 -30.05 8.26 -20.80
C ALA A 25 -28.98 8.12 -19.75
N HIS A 26 -28.48 6.91 -19.54
CA HIS A 26 -27.20 6.71 -18.86
C HIS A 26 -26.26 7.55 -19.71
N ALA A 27 -25.76 8.65 -19.16
CA ALA A 27 -24.66 9.37 -19.76
C ALA A 27 -23.56 8.31 -19.93
N GLU A 28 -23.12 8.11 -21.16
CA GLU A 28 -22.02 7.21 -21.47
C GLU A 28 -20.86 7.64 -20.57
N THR A 29 -20.38 6.74 -19.69
CA THR A 29 -19.31 7.06 -18.77
C THR A 29 -18.08 7.39 -19.59
N ASP A 30 -17.60 8.62 -19.48
CA ASP A 30 -16.46 9.11 -20.26
C ASP A 30 -15.14 8.67 -19.57
N ALA A 31 -14.20 8.15 -20.37
CA ALA A 31 -12.88 7.77 -19.89
C ALA A 31 -12.16 8.89 -19.11
N ALA A 32 -12.29 10.14 -19.59
CA ALA A 32 -11.71 11.29 -18.89
C ALA A 32 -12.35 11.52 -17.51
N ALA A 33 -13.64 11.28 -17.37
CA ALA A 33 -14.32 11.38 -16.07
C ALA A 33 -13.87 10.30 -15.08
N VAL A 34 -13.61 9.06 -15.58
CA VAL A 34 -13.08 7.96 -14.78
C VAL A 34 -11.67 8.27 -14.29
N VAL A 35 -10.79 8.69 -15.19
CA VAL A 35 -9.39 9.03 -14.85
C VAL A 35 -9.34 10.19 -13.84
N LYS A 36 -10.19 11.21 -14.05
CA LYS A 36 -10.29 12.32 -13.11
C LYS A 36 -10.74 11.85 -11.73
N HIS A 37 -11.77 11.01 -11.66
CA HIS A 37 -12.24 10.49 -10.37
C HIS A 37 -11.22 9.57 -9.70
N TYR A 38 -10.48 8.78 -10.48
CA TYR A 38 -9.35 8.01 -9.97
C TYR A 38 -8.29 8.89 -9.31
N ALA A 39 -7.92 10.02 -9.93
CA ALA A 39 -7.00 10.99 -9.33
C ALA A 39 -7.57 11.64 -8.06
N GLU A 40 -8.88 11.95 -8.03
CA GLU A 40 -9.56 12.46 -6.83
C GLU A 40 -9.53 11.45 -5.67
N VAL A 41 -9.71 10.16 -5.95
CA VAL A 41 -9.62 9.07 -4.95
C VAL A 41 -8.17 8.90 -4.49
N ALA A 42 -7.19 8.93 -5.41
CA ALA A 42 -5.77 8.89 -5.05
C ALA A 42 -5.39 10.03 -4.10
N HIS A 43 -5.74 11.28 -4.46
CA HIS A 43 -5.50 12.44 -3.61
C HIS A 43 -6.09 12.25 -2.20
N ALA A 44 -7.36 11.81 -2.12
CA ALA A 44 -8.02 11.58 -0.82
C ALA A 44 -7.32 10.50 0.03
N LYS A 45 -6.80 9.42 -0.59
CA LYS A 45 -6.05 8.38 0.12
C LYS A 45 -4.70 8.91 0.65
N TYR A 46 -3.98 9.71 -0.15
CA TYR A 46 -2.74 10.33 0.32
C TYR A 46 -2.98 11.40 1.39
N GLU A 47 -4.08 12.17 1.34
CA GLU A 47 -4.49 13.05 2.44
C GLU A 47 -4.77 12.27 3.74
N ASP A 48 -5.39 11.10 3.64
CA ASP A 48 -5.67 10.24 4.79
C ASP A 48 -4.39 9.59 5.32
N SER A 49 -3.47 9.17 4.44
CA SER A 49 -2.13 8.68 4.80
C SER A 49 -1.33 9.76 5.54
N LEU A 50 -1.32 10.98 5.01
CA LEU A 50 -0.69 12.13 5.66
C LEU A 50 -1.31 12.45 7.02
N THR A 51 -2.64 12.37 7.13
CA THR A 51 -3.36 12.61 8.39
C THR A 51 -2.98 11.60 9.46
N THR A 52 -2.90 10.33 9.09
CA THR A 52 -2.53 9.26 10.02
C THR A 52 -1.03 9.25 10.34
N ALA A 53 -0.16 9.63 9.39
CA ALA A 53 1.27 9.82 9.66
C ALA A 53 1.55 11.01 10.61
N LYS A 54 0.81 12.11 10.50
CA LYS A 54 0.87 13.21 11.47
C LYS A 54 0.42 12.76 12.87
N ALA A 55 -0.55 11.87 12.96
CA ALA A 55 -0.95 11.28 14.24
C ALA A 55 0.12 10.34 14.81
N LEU A 56 0.80 9.58 13.94
CA LEU A 56 1.96 8.76 14.33
C LEU A 56 3.11 9.63 14.82
N ASP A 57 3.48 10.69 14.11
CA ASP A 57 4.53 11.63 14.52
C ASP A 57 4.24 12.25 15.89
N ALA A 58 3.00 12.67 16.13
CA ALA A 58 2.56 13.17 17.42
C ALA A 58 2.63 12.13 18.55
N ALA A 59 2.31 10.86 18.25
CA ALA A 59 2.43 9.76 19.23
C ALA A 59 3.89 9.45 19.54
N ILE A 60 4.79 9.51 18.56
CA ILE A 60 6.25 9.40 18.73
C ILE A 60 6.76 10.56 19.59
N ASP A 61 6.34 11.81 19.35
CA ASP A 61 6.71 12.95 20.19
C ASP A 61 6.29 12.75 21.66
N ALA A 62 5.08 12.26 21.88
CA ALA A 62 4.59 11.95 23.23
C ALA A 62 5.38 10.82 23.90
N PHE A 63 5.76 9.79 23.14
CA PHE A 63 6.61 8.70 23.62
C PHE A 63 8.01 9.20 23.99
N LEU A 64 8.66 9.97 23.12
CA LEU A 64 10.00 10.50 23.37
C LEU A 64 10.04 11.52 24.53
N ALA A 65 8.96 12.27 24.74
CA ALA A 65 8.83 13.19 25.87
C ALA A 65 8.66 12.48 27.22
N ALA A 66 8.03 11.31 27.23
CA ALA A 66 7.76 10.51 28.43
C ALA A 66 7.82 9.00 28.11
N PRO A 67 9.03 8.43 27.92
CA PRO A 67 9.18 7.03 27.61
C PRO A 67 8.56 6.11 28.66
N GLY A 68 7.71 5.17 28.21
CA GLY A 68 7.01 4.21 29.05
C GLY A 68 6.22 3.22 28.20
N ASP A 69 5.82 2.08 28.79
CA ASP A 69 5.08 1.02 28.06
C ASP A 69 3.82 1.56 27.36
N ALA A 70 3.06 2.42 28.04
CA ALA A 70 1.82 2.96 27.50
C ALA A 70 2.05 3.92 26.32
N THR A 71 3.09 4.75 26.37
CA THR A 71 3.41 5.70 25.29
C THR A 71 4.08 5.00 24.11
N LEU A 72 4.91 3.98 24.35
CA LEU A 72 5.43 3.12 23.30
C LEU A 72 4.30 2.37 22.60
N GLN A 73 3.36 1.78 23.35
CA GLN A 73 2.22 1.09 22.77
C GLN A 73 1.34 2.05 21.93
N ALA A 74 1.12 3.28 22.40
CA ALA A 74 0.38 4.29 21.66
C ALA A 74 1.05 4.66 20.32
N ALA A 75 2.40 4.74 20.30
CA ALA A 75 3.14 4.96 19.05
C ALA A 75 3.03 3.77 18.10
N LYS A 76 3.14 2.53 18.61
CA LYS A 76 2.89 1.29 17.84
C LYS A 76 1.48 1.24 17.25
N ASP A 77 0.46 1.53 18.04
CA ASP A 77 -0.94 1.55 17.59
C ASP A 77 -1.17 2.64 16.52
N ALA A 78 -0.48 3.77 16.63
CA ALA A 78 -0.55 4.84 15.64
C ALA A 78 0.13 4.44 14.32
N TRP A 79 1.25 3.70 14.38
CA TRP A 79 1.93 3.16 13.22
C TRP A 79 1.01 2.17 12.46
N ILE A 80 0.42 1.19 13.14
CA ILE A 80 -0.53 0.23 12.55
C ILE A 80 -1.69 0.96 11.85
N LYS A 81 -2.22 2.02 12.49
CA LYS A 81 -3.29 2.83 11.89
C LYS A 81 -2.84 3.61 10.67
N ALA A 82 -1.59 4.08 10.65
CA ALA A 82 -1.04 4.83 9.53
C ALA A 82 -0.79 3.94 8.30
N ARG A 83 -0.49 2.65 8.51
CA ARG A 83 -0.37 1.67 7.41
C ARG A 83 -1.67 1.48 6.64
N VAL A 84 -2.83 1.57 7.29
CA VAL A 84 -4.13 1.27 6.66
C VAL A 84 -4.43 2.12 5.41
N PRO A 85 -4.48 3.47 5.46
CA PRO A 85 -4.70 4.26 4.26
C PRO A 85 -3.51 4.23 3.31
N TYR A 86 -2.28 4.12 3.82
CA TYR A 86 -1.09 4.08 2.98
C TYR A 86 -1.08 2.85 2.07
N GLN A 87 -1.28 1.64 2.59
CA GLN A 87 -1.29 0.42 1.79
C GLN A 87 -2.36 0.44 0.69
N GLN A 88 -3.45 1.13 0.90
CA GLN A 88 -4.44 1.30 -0.16
C GLN A 88 -3.96 2.23 -1.29
N THR A 89 -2.80 2.88 -1.16
CA THR A 89 -2.20 3.72 -2.21
C THR A 89 -1.22 2.95 -3.10
N GLU A 90 -0.79 1.75 -2.73
CA GLU A 90 0.18 0.97 -3.50
C GLU A 90 -0.25 0.72 -4.96
N VAL A 91 -1.55 0.64 -5.22
CA VAL A 91 -2.12 0.49 -6.57
C VAL A 91 -1.81 1.66 -7.50
N TYR A 92 -1.43 2.83 -6.98
CA TYR A 92 -1.11 4.02 -7.79
C TYR A 92 0.36 4.07 -8.23
N ARG A 93 1.21 3.22 -7.69
CA ARG A 93 2.63 3.12 -7.99
C ARG A 93 2.86 2.71 -9.45
N PHE A 94 2.33 1.59 -9.85
CA PHE A 94 2.55 1.02 -11.16
C PHE A 94 1.78 1.79 -12.26
N GLY A 95 2.49 2.19 -13.30
CA GLY A 95 1.93 3.00 -14.39
C GLY A 95 1.94 4.51 -14.14
N ASN A 96 2.48 4.96 -13.00
CA ASN A 96 2.77 6.36 -12.72
C ASN A 96 4.20 6.52 -12.15
N PRO A 97 5.21 6.86 -12.99
CA PRO A 97 6.61 6.90 -12.57
C PRO A 97 6.89 7.92 -11.46
N ILE A 98 6.03 8.95 -11.29
CA ILE A 98 6.18 9.92 -10.20
C ILE A 98 5.94 9.25 -8.84
N VAL A 99 4.98 8.33 -8.79
CA VAL A 99 4.67 7.57 -7.57
C VAL A 99 5.68 6.45 -7.37
N ASP A 100 6.05 5.74 -8.43
CA ASP A 100 6.98 4.63 -8.39
C ASP A 100 8.38 5.07 -7.93
N ASP A 101 8.92 6.14 -8.53
CA ASP A 101 10.21 6.73 -8.12
C ASP A 101 10.21 7.28 -6.68
N TRP A 102 9.04 7.64 -6.15
CA TRP A 102 8.88 8.20 -4.81
C TRP A 102 8.70 7.14 -3.72
N GLU A 103 8.10 6.00 -4.04
CA GLU A 103 7.65 4.98 -3.08
C GLU A 103 8.79 4.50 -2.17
N GLY A 104 9.98 4.29 -2.70
CA GLY A 104 11.17 3.90 -1.95
C GLY A 104 11.58 4.84 -0.81
N LYS A 105 11.07 6.09 -0.78
CA LYS A 105 11.28 7.00 0.36
C LYS A 105 10.49 6.57 1.60
N VAL A 106 9.35 5.91 1.43
CA VAL A 106 8.38 5.68 2.50
C VAL A 106 8.09 4.21 2.81
N ASN A 107 8.32 3.30 1.84
CA ASN A 107 7.91 1.90 1.99
C ASN A 107 8.94 0.89 1.46
N ALA A 108 10.20 1.32 1.23
CA ALA A 108 11.28 0.43 0.82
C ALA A 108 11.43 -0.76 1.78
N TRP A 109 11.61 -1.95 1.22
CA TRP A 109 11.77 -3.23 1.89
C TRP A 109 12.47 -4.21 0.92
N PRO A 110 13.25 -5.20 1.35
CA PRO A 110 13.64 -5.53 2.74
C PRO A 110 14.60 -4.53 3.38
N LEU A 111 14.74 -4.61 4.73
CA LEU A 111 15.54 -3.68 5.51
C LEU A 111 16.63 -4.43 6.30
N ASP A 112 17.89 -4.04 6.10
CA ASP A 112 19.02 -4.49 6.91
C ASP A 112 19.08 -3.70 8.23
N GLU A 113 18.60 -4.29 9.34
CA GLU A 113 18.42 -3.63 10.64
C GLU A 113 19.74 -3.15 11.25
N GLY A 114 20.82 -3.90 11.01
CA GLY A 114 22.15 -3.58 11.51
C GLY A 114 22.76 -2.30 10.95
N LEU A 115 22.22 -1.74 9.86
CA LEU A 115 22.54 -0.38 9.43
C LEU A 115 22.11 0.64 10.48
N ILE A 116 20.93 0.47 11.04
CA ILE A 116 20.28 1.46 11.91
C ILE A 116 20.73 1.35 13.35
N ASP A 117 20.58 0.18 13.97
CA ASP A 117 20.72 0.00 15.42
C ASP A 117 21.39 -1.34 15.76
N TYR A 118 21.47 -1.65 17.04
CA TYR A 118 21.94 -2.94 17.52
C TYR A 118 21.00 -4.06 17.07
N VAL A 119 21.59 -5.21 16.81
CA VAL A 119 20.94 -6.45 16.40
C VAL A 119 21.37 -7.59 17.32
N ASP A 120 20.61 -8.69 17.34
CA ASP A 120 21.00 -9.89 18.06
C ASP A 120 22.25 -10.54 17.45
N THR A 121 22.95 -11.32 18.24
CA THR A 121 24.18 -12.02 17.80
C THR A 121 23.92 -13.05 16.71
N SER A 122 22.69 -13.54 16.57
CA SER A 122 22.28 -14.45 15.48
C SER A 122 22.26 -13.80 14.11
N TYR A 123 22.11 -12.47 14.04
CA TYR A 123 22.14 -11.68 12.80
C TYR A 123 23.48 -11.77 12.05
N GLY A 124 24.57 -12.04 12.75
CA GLY A 124 25.90 -12.06 12.17
C GLY A 124 26.66 -10.74 12.35
N THR A 125 27.85 -10.67 11.75
CA THR A 125 28.74 -9.52 11.91
C THR A 125 29.19 -8.90 10.60
N GLU A 126 28.87 -9.53 9.46
CA GLU A 126 29.27 -9.08 8.12
C GLU A 126 28.34 -9.70 7.06
N SER A 127 28.24 -9.06 5.92
CA SER A 127 27.64 -9.56 4.70
C SER A 127 28.57 -9.27 3.53
N ASP A 128 28.74 -10.24 2.64
CA ASP A 128 29.55 -10.05 1.42
C ASP A 128 28.86 -9.06 0.44
N GLU A 129 27.56 -8.88 0.55
CA GLU A 129 26.74 -8.07 -0.33
C GLU A 129 26.55 -6.64 0.19
N ASN A 130 26.58 -6.45 1.53
CA ASN A 130 26.33 -5.16 2.16
C ASN A 130 27.43 -4.79 3.18
N SER A 131 28.31 -3.87 2.80
CA SER A 131 29.36 -3.37 3.69
C SER A 131 28.84 -2.57 4.89
N LEU A 132 27.56 -2.18 4.88
CA LEU A 132 26.89 -1.44 5.96
C LEU A 132 25.97 -2.32 6.81
N TYR A 133 25.94 -3.64 6.55
CA TYR A 133 25.06 -4.62 7.20
C TYR A 133 24.99 -4.51 8.74
N VAL A 134 26.10 -4.14 9.38
CA VAL A 134 26.21 -3.91 10.84
C VAL A 134 26.81 -2.55 11.19
N ALA A 135 26.58 -1.54 10.36
CA ALA A 135 27.15 -0.20 10.55
C ALA A 135 26.70 0.47 11.85
N ASN A 136 25.49 0.15 12.33
CA ASN A 136 24.87 0.68 13.52
C ASN A 136 25.09 2.19 13.70
N VAL A 137 24.45 2.97 12.83
CA VAL A 137 24.62 4.43 12.77
C VAL A 137 24.19 5.13 14.08
N ILE A 138 23.33 4.49 14.86
CA ILE A 138 22.94 4.99 16.18
C ILE A 138 24.11 4.92 17.15
N ALA A 139 24.89 3.86 17.17
CA ALA A 139 26.07 3.73 18.03
C ALA A 139 27.28 4.48 17.48
N ASN A 140 27.46 4.51 16.15
CA ASN A 140 28.66 4.99 15.50
C ASN A 140 28.48 6.39 14.90
N LYS A 141 29.25 7.36 15.40
CA LYS A 141 29.24 8.76 14.89
C LYS A 141 30.04 8.96 13.61
N THR A 142 30.75 7.94 13.16
CA THR A 142 31.46 7.89 11.90
C THR A 142 31.25 6.49 11.34
N ILE A 143 30.77 6.42 10.12
CA ILE A 143 30.58 5.17 9.36
C ILE A 143 31.37 5.22 8.07
N LYS A 144 31.57 4.08 7.42
CA LYS A 144 32.25 4.04 6.11
C LYS A 144 31.23 3.72 5.01
N ILE A 145 31.09 4.63 4.06
CA ILE A 145 30.32 4.43 2.83
C ILE A 145 31.32 4.48 1.66
N ASP A 146 31.37 3.45 0.85
CA ASP A 146 32.33 3.31 -0.28
C ASP A 146 33.80 3.56 0.15
N GLY A 147 34.13 3.07 1.34
CA GLY A 147 35.49 3.21 1.92
C GLY A 147 35.85 4.60 2.44
N LYS A 148 34.94 5.56 2.42
CA LYS A 148 35.11 6.93 2.92
C LYS A 148 34.44 7.09 4.28
N ASP A 149 35.13 7.80 5.18
CA ASP A 149 34.54 8.17 6.48
C ASP A 149 33.44 9.22 6.25
N VAL A 150 32.25 8.94 6.80
CA VAL A 150 31.07 9.79 6.75
C VAL A 150 30.70 10.17 8.19
N ASP A 151 30.49 11.46 8.42
CA ASP A 151 30.09 11.98 9.72
C ASP A 151 28.59 11.70 9.96
N ALA A 152 28.29 10.78 10.88
CA ALA A 152 26.96 10.43 11.37
C ALA A 152 26.69 10.98 12.78
N SER A 153 27.40 12.03 13.20
CA SER A 153 27.23 12.63 14.54
C SER A 153 25.85 13.25 14.76
N LYS A 154 25.12 13.55 13.67
CA LYS A 154 23.75 14.05 13.66
C LYS A 154 22.90 13.19 12.71
N LEU A 155 21.78 12.70 13.23
CA LEU A 155 20.85 11.84 12.52
C LEU A 155 19.62 12.65 12.05
N THR A 156 19.89 13.67 11.22
CA THR A 156 18.84 14.58 10.70
C THR A 156 18.05 13.95 9.55
N PRO A 157 16.83 14.44 9.25
CA PRO A 157 16.07 13.99 8.08
C PRO A 157 16.88 13.98 6.78
N GLU A 158 17.67 15.03 6.53
CA GLU A 158 18.51 15.15 5.33
C GLU A 158 19.64 14.13 5.31
N PHE A 159 20.17 13.75 6.48
CA PHE A 159 21.20 12.71 6.57
C PHE A 159 20.59 11.33 6.29
N LEU A 160 19.40 11.05 6.83
CA LEU A 160 18.70 9.78 6.60
C LEU A 160 18.35 9.61 5.12
N SER A 161 17.69 10.60 4.51
CA SER A 161 17.23 10.50 3.12
C SER A 161 18.35 10.67 2.08
N GLY A 162 19.30 11.57 2.31
CA GLY A 162 20.30 11.91 1.31
C GLY A 162 21.63 11.16 1.42
N THR A 163 21.86 10.43 2.53
CA THR A 163 23.13 9.77 2.79
C THR A 163 22.99 8.30 3.16
N LEU A 164 22.00 7.94 3.95
CA LEU A 164 21.82 6.56 4.43
C LEU A 164 20.89 5.73 3.56
N GLN A 165 19.79 6.32 3.06
CA GLN A 165 18.86 5.59 2.19
C GLN A 165 19.59 5.06 0.97
N GLU A 166 19.53 3.74 0.76
CA GLU A 166 20.24 3.01 -0.32
C GLU A 166 21.75 3.28 -0.38
N ALA A 167 22.38 3.56 0.76
CA ALA A 167 23.80 3.88 0.83
C ALA A 167 24.66 2.78 0.19
N GLY A 168 25.64 3.17 -0.61
CA GLY A 168 26.50 2.25 -1.35
C GLY A 168 25.80 1.55 -2.52
N GLY A 169 24.58 1.98 -2.90
CA GLY A 169 23.78 1.37 -3.96
C GLY A 169 23.18 0.01 -3.56
N VAL A 170 23.01 -0.22 -2.27
CA VAL A 170 22.39 -1.44 -1.71
C VAL A 170 20.95 -1.09 -1.29
N GLU A 171 19.98 -1.69 -1.96
CA GLU A 171 18.55 -1.44 -1.73
C GLU A 171 18.11 -1.78 -0.31
N ALA A 172 18.66 -2.84 0.30
CA ALA A 172 18.38 -3.22 1.69
C ALA A 172 18.90 -2.22 2.75
N ASN A 173 19.72 -1.22 2.36
CA ASN A 173 20.10 -0.11 3.22
C ASN A 173 18.93 0.89 3.39
N VAL A 174 17.79 0.38 3.86
CA VAL A 174 16.59 1.18 4.13
C VAL A 174 16.79 1.99 5.41
N ALA A 175 16.73 3.31 5.30
CA ALA A 175 16.99 4.23 6.41
C ALA A 175 15.79 5.12 6.75
N THR A 176 14.74 5.10 5.93
CA THR A 176 13.58 6.00 6.00
C THR A 176 12.27 5.22 5.93
N GLY A 177 11.16 5.93 6.02
CA GLY A 177 9.85 5.36 5.79
C GLY A 177 9.27 4.54 6.94
N TYR A 178 8.23 3.80 6.61
CA TYR A 178 7.45 3.04 7.58
C TYR A 178 8.27 1.93 8.25
N HIS A 179 9.10 1.19 7.50
CA HIS A 179 9.82 0.04 8.02
C HIS A 179 10.98 0.43 8.96
N ALA A 180 11.68 1.55 8.68
CA ALA A 180 12.66 2.09 9.61
C ALA A 180 12.01 2.53 10.94
N ILE A 181 10.82 3.15 10.89
CA ILE A 181 10.05 3.51 12.09
C ILE A 181 9.56 2.25 12.82
N GLU A 182 9.11 1.25 12.09
CA GLU A 182 8.66 -0.03 12.61
C GLU A 182 9.78 -0.71 13.40
N PHE A 183 10.94 -0.90 12.78
CA PHE A 183 12.11 -1.46 13.44
C PHE A 183 12.49 -0.67 14.71
N LEU A 184 12.47 0.66 14.67
CA LEU A 184 12.77 1.50 15.83
C LEU A 184 11.75 1.36 16.96
N LEU A 185 10.49 1.08 16.66
CA LEU A 185 9.44 0.89 17.66
C LEU A 185 9.37 -0.54 18.20
N TRP A 186 9.58 -1.56 17.36
CA TRP A 186 9.45 -2.97 17.76
C TRP A 186 10.79 -3.66 18.03
N GLY A 187 11.89 -3.26 17.37
CA GLY A 187 13.13 -4.01 17.32
C GLY A 187 13.00 -5.24 16.43
N GLN A 188 14.03 -6.07 16.38
CA GLN A 188 13.99 -7.32 15.63
C GLN A 188 12.88 -8.26 16.14
N ASP A 189 12.24 -8.95 15.24
CA ASP A 189 11.50 -10.16 15.61
C ASP A 189 12.47 -11.36 15.63
N LEU A 190 12.68 -11.90 16.80
CA LEU A 190 13.57 -13.04 17.04
C LEU A 190 12.78 -14.35 17.23
N ASN A 191 11.50 -14.36 16.90
CA ASN A 191 10.64 -15.52 17.10
C ASN A 191 10.61 -16.44 15.85
N GLY A 192 11.17 -16.00 14.72
CA GLY A 192 11.09 -16.72 13.45
C GLY A 192 9.64 -16.90 13.03
N THR A 193 9.22 -18.11 12.69
CA THR A 193 7.80 -18.43 12.44
C THR A 193 7.04 -18.83 13.71
N GLY A 194 7.49 -18.38 14.86
CA GLY A 194 6.85 -18.59 16.17
C GLY A 194 6.07 -17.35 16.60
N PRO A 195 5.23 -17.43 17.63
CA PRO A 195 4.33 -16.34 18.00
C PRO A 195 5.07 -15.15 18.63
N GLY A 196 4.79 -13.97 18.15
CA GLY A 196 5.09 -12.68 18.77
C GLY A 196 6.04 -11.79 18.02
N ALA A 197 5.67 -10.55 17.85
CA ALA A 197 6.41 -9.45 17.24
C ALA A 197 7.68 -9.05 18.02
N GLY A 198 8.46 -8.14 17.45
CA GLY A 198 9.61 -7.52 18.11
C GLY A 198 9.29 -6.90 19.48
N LYS A 199 10.26 -6.94 20.40
CA LYS A 199 10.05 -6.61 21.83
C LYS A 199 11.02 -5.54 22.35
N ARG A 200 11.23 -4.47 21.57
CA ARG A 200 12.06 -3.35 22.02
C ARG A 200 11.49 -2.73 23.31
N PRO A 201 12.29 -2.61 24.37
CA PRO A 201 11.83 -2.00 25.61
C PRO A 201 11.78 -0.47 25.47
N TYR A 202 10.82 0.19 26.12
CA TYR A 202 10.76 1.66 26.14
C TYR A 202 12.01 2.29 26.76
N THR A 203 12.74 1.54 27.61
CA THR A 203 13.99 1.99 28.25
C THR A 203 15.13 2.23 27.26
N ASP A 204 15.01 1.77 26.01
CA ASP A 204 15.92 2.15 24.92
C ASP A 204 15.82 3.64 24.54
N TYR A 205 14.80 4.32 25.03
CA TYR A 205 14.54 5.75 24.84
C TYR A 205 14.54 6.54 26.14
N ASP A 206 14.64 5.88 27.31
CA ASP A 206 14.68 6.55 28.62
C ASP A 206 16.09 7.03 28.96
N LEU A 207 16.34 8.33 28.81
CA LEU A 207 17.65 8.95 29.10
C LEU A 207 18.11 8.78 30.54
N LYS A 208 17.22 8.39 31.47
CA LYS A 208 17.55 8.19 32.88
C LYS A 208 17.91 6.74 33.22
N ASN A 209 17.33 5.81 32.46
CA ASN A 209 17.53 4.37 32.64
C ASN A 209 17.80 3.69 31.30
N CYS A 210 18.70 4.25 30.50
CA CYS A 210 19.02 3.79 29.18
C CYS A 210 19.49 2.34 29.18
N THR A 211 18.76 1.46 28.50
CA THR A 211 19.20 0.11 28.14
C THR A 211 19.83 0.14 26.76
N HIS A 212 20.76 -0.69 26.43
CA HIS A 212 21.42 -0.77 25.11
C HIS A 212 22.08 0.53 24.61
N ASP A 213 22.43 1.45 25.51
CA ASP A 213 23.13 2.71 25.22
C ASP A 213 22.48 3.60 24.10
N ASN A 214 23.06 4.75 23.82
CA ASN A 214 22.70 5.66 22.71
C ASN A 214 21.21 6.06 22.63
N CYS A 215 20.49 6.08 23.75
CA CYS A 215 19.06 6.38 23.79
C CYS A 215 18.73 7.77 23.23
N ASP A 216 19.61 8.75 23.38
CA ASP A 216 19.49 10.08 22.81
C ASP A 216 19.55 10.04 21.27
N ARG A 217 20.47 9.26 20.72
CA ARG A 217 20.64 9.14 19.28
C ARG A 217 19.52 8.30 18.65
N ARG A 218 19.07 7.26 19.33
CA ARG A 218 17.91 6.46 18.90
C ARG A 218 16.64 7.31 18.85
N ALA A 219 16.46 8.19 19.85
CA ALA A 219 15.37 9.16 19.84
C ALA A 219 15.50 10.18 18.69
N GLU A 220 16.72 10.69 18.42
CA GLU A 220 17.01 11.58 17.29
C GLU A 220 16.66 10.90 15.96
N TYR A 221 17.04 9.63 15.76
CA TYR A 221 16.72 8.88 14.57
C TYR A 221 15.21 8.70 14.39
N LEU A 222 14.53 8.16 15.39
CA LEU A 222 13.09 7.91 15.35
C LEU A 222 12.31 9.19 15.02
N LYS A 223 12.68 10.32 15.67
CA LYS A 223 12.04 11.61 15.38
C LYS A 223 12.34 12.10 13.96
N SER A 224 13.56 11.96 13.49
CA SER A 224 13.94 12.34 12.12
C SER A 224 13.20 11.50 11.07
N ALA A 225 13.09 10.20 11.27
CA ALA A 225 12.36 9.31 10.36
C ALA A 225 10.86 9.63 10.31
N SER A 226 10.23 9.88 11.48
CA SER A 226 8.80 10.24 11.50
C SER A 226 8.52 11.62 10.89
N THR A 227 9.42 12.59 11.10
CA THR A 227 9.32 13.91 10.48
C THR A 227 9.46 13.83 8.97
N LEU A 228 10.39 13.01 8.49
CA LEU A 228 10.61 12.77 7.06
C LEU A 228 9.40 12.09 6.42
N LEU A 229 8.85 11.05 7.04
CA LEU A 229 7.64 10.38 6.57
C LEU A 229 6.48 11.35 6.36
N VAL A 230 6.27 12.30 7.29
CA VAL A 230 5.22 13.34 7.15
C VAL A 230 5.54 14.27 5.98
N SER A 231 6.82 14.64 5.78
CA SER A 231 7.24 15.49 4.65
C SER A 231 7.03 14.80 3.30
N ASP A 232 7.42 13.53 3.20
CA ASP A 232 7.33 12.76 1.96
C ASP A 232 5.86 12.48 1.58
N LEU A 233 5.01 12.17 2.56
CA LEU A 233 3.57 12.03 2.33
C LEU A 233 2.89 13.36 1.98
N GLN A 234 3.40 14.49 2.47
CA GLN A 234 2.93 15.82 2.03
C GLN A 234 3.29 16.07 0.55
N GLU A 235 4.53 15.73 0.14
CA GLU A 235 4.98 15.81 -1.26
C GLU A 235 3.99 15.04 -2.17
N MET A 236 3.72 13.77 -1.88
CA MET A 236 2.82 12.95 -2.70
C MET A 236 1.35 13.40 -2.64
N THR A 237 0.90 13.93 -1.50
CA THR A 237 -0.42 14.56 -1.41
C THR A 237 -0.52 15.76 -2.35
N ASP A 238 0.52 16.59 -2.41
CA ASP A 238 0.56 17.75 -3.31
C ASP A 238 0.65 17.33 -4.79
N ASP A 239 1.35 16.23 -5.10
CA ASP A 239 1.45 15.68 -6.45
C ASP A 239 0.13 15.10 -6.96
N TRP A 240 -0.71 14.55 -6.09
CA TRP A 240 -2.06 14.11 -6.45
C TRP A 240 -3.13 15.20 -6.32
N ALA A 241 -2.81 16.38 -5.77
CA ALA A 241 -3.75 17.51 -5.76
C ALA A 241 -4.15 17.93 -7.18
N PRO A 242 -5.30 18.60 -7.37
CA PRO A 242 -5.70 19.09 -8.69
C PRO A 242 -4.61 19.94 -9.36
N GLY A 243 -4.06 19.44 -10.45
CA GLY A 243 -2.95 20.06 -11.18
C GLY A 243 -1.55 19.73 -10.64
N GLY A 244 -1.41 18.82 -9.69
CA GLY A 244 -0.14 18.24 -9.29
C GLY A 244 0.45 17.33 -10.37
N GLU A 245 1.69 16.91 -10.19
CA GLU A 245 2.42 16.19 -11.25
C GLU A 245 1.86 14.79 -11.49
N ALA A 246 1.53 14.03 -10.43
CA ALA A 246 0.93 12.70 -10.54
C ALA A 246 -0.47 12.76 -11.18
N THR A 247 -1.29 13.75 -10.81
CA THR A 247 -2.60 14.01 -11.42
C THR A 247 -2.45 14.36 -12.90
N LYS A 248 -1.55 15.29 -13.26
CA LYS A 248 -1.30 15.66 -14.66
C LYS A 248 -0.84 14.47 -15.50
N HIS A 249 -0.02 13.58 -14.92
CA HIS A 249 0.46 12.41 -15.63
C HIS A 249 -0.70 11.52 -16.08
N VAL A 250 -1.61 11.17 -15.19
CA VAL A 250 -2.74 10.28 -15.54
C VAL A 250 -3.83 10.98 -16.36
N GLU A 251 -4.04 12.30 -16.16
CA GLU A 251 -5.06 13.08 -16.89
C GLU A 251 -4.59 13.55 -18.28
N ALA A 252 -3.30 13.44 -18.61
CA ALA A 252 -2.75 13.94 -19.89
C ALA A 252 -3.42 13.35 -21.13
N ASP A 253 -3.77 12.06 -21.07
CA ASP A 253 -4.52 11.34 -22.11
C ASP A 253 -5.44 10.32 -21.43
N PRO A 254 -6.77 10.39 -21.63
CA PRO A 254 -7.70 9.49 -20.96
C PRO A 254 -7.44 8.00 -21.22
N LYS A 255 -6.96 7.63 -22.42
CA LYS A 255 -6.65 6.24 -22.74
C LYS A 255 -5.40 5.76 -22.00
N ALA A 256 -4.37 6.61 -21.92
CA ALA A 256 -3.17 6.34 -21.15
C ALA A 256 -3.49 6.28 -19.63
N GLY A 257 -4.37 7.17 -19.15
CA GLY A 257 -4.83 7.12 -17.76
C GLY A 257 -5.57 5.82 -17.41
N LEU A 258 -6.49 5.35 -18.27
CA LEU A 258 -7.10 4.02 -18.09
C LEU A 258 -6.08 2.89 -18.11
N ALA A 259 -5.06 2.98 -18.98
CA ALA A 259 -3.97 2.02 -19.02
C ALA A 259 -3.18 2.02 -17.71
N ALA A 260 -2.87 3.20 -17.16
CA ALA A 260 -2.18 3.33 -15.87
C ALA A 260 -2.99 2.69 -14.71
N ILE A 261 -4.31 2.92 -14.65
CA ILE A 261 -5.18 2.28 -13.64
C ILE A 261 -5.08 0.75 -13.74
N LEU A 262 -5.20 0.18 -14.94
CA LEU A 262 -5.17 -1.28 -15.13
C LEU A 262 -3.77 -1.86 -14.96
N THR A 263 -2.71 -1.09 -15.27
CA THR A 263 -1.33 -1.46 -14.93
C THR A 263 -1.18 -1.57 -13.41
N GLY A 264 -1.63 -0.55 -12.66
CA GLY A 264 -1.60 -0.56 -11.20
C GLY A 264 -2.34 -1.77 -10.61
N MET A 265 -3.57 -2.01 -11.06
CA MET A 265 -4.35 -3.17 -10.60
C MET A 265 -3.67 -4.50 -10.92
N GLY A 266 -3.15 -4.66 -12.13
CA GLY A 266 -2.57 -5.94 -12.58
C GLY A 266 -1.21 -6.21 -11.99
N SER A 267 -0.29 -5.23 -12.00
CA SER A 267 1.07 -5.37 -11.48
C SER A 267 1.08 -5.56 -9.97
N LEU A 268 0.31 -4.74 -9.23
CA LEU A 268 0.17 -4.97 -7.79
C LEU A 268 -0.47 -6.33 -7.48
N SER A 269 -1.47 -6.76 -8.26
CA SER A 269 -2.11 -8.07 -8.00
C SER A 269 -1.18 -9.25 -8.26
N TYR A 270 -0.42 -9.25 -9.36
CA TYR A 270 0.35 -10.41 -9.79
C TYR A 270 1.80 -10.36 -9.33
N GLY A 271 2.57 -9.40 -9.84
CA GLY A 271 4.00 -9.32 -9.56
C GLY A 271 4.28 -9.06 -8.10
N GLU A 272 3.79 -7.93 -7.62
CA GLU A 272 4.13 -7.45 -6.28
C GLU A 272 3.45 -8.26 -5.18
N LEU A 273 2.11 -8.15 -5.03
CA LEU A 273 1.43 -8.72 -3.87
C LEU A 273 1.37 -10.26 -3.90
N ALA A 274 0.92 -10.85 -5.01
CA ALA A 274 0.84 -12.31 -5.10
C ALA A 274 2.23 -12.96 -5.18
N GLY A 275 3.16 -12.35 -5.93
CA GLY A 275 4.48 -12.89 -6.20
C GLY A 275 5.48 -12.58 -5.10
N GLU A 276 5.96 -11.34 -5.07
CA GLU A 276 7.06 -10.93 -4.19
C GLU A 276 6.66 -10.96 -2.71
N ARG A 277 5.51 -10.38 -2.35
CA ARG A 277 5.12 -10.22 -0.95
C ARG A 277 4.46 -11.47 -0.33
N MET A 278 3.88 -12.38 -1.12
CA MET A 278 3.15 -13.52 -0.55
C MET A 278 3.72 -14.87 -0.97
N LYS A 279 3.92 -15.10 -2.29
CA LYS A 279 4.33 -16.41 -2.79
C LYS A 279 5.76 -16.73 -2.43
N LEU A 280 6.65 -15.74 -2.44
CA LEU A 280 8.06 -15.91 -2.09
C LEU A 280 8.19 -16.42 -0.64
N GLY A 281 7.64 -15.70 0.33
CA GLY A 281 7.66 -16.11 1.74
C GLY A 281 7.00 -17.49 1.99
N LEU A 282 5.89 -17.77 1.28
CA LEU A 282 5.23 -19.08 1.37
C LEU A 282 6.07 -20.22 0.78
N LEU A 283 6.88 -19.97 -0.25
CA LEU A 283 7.78 -20.98 -0.84
C LEU A 283 9.00 -21.24 0.02
N LEU A 284 9.59 -20.18 0.57
CA LEU A 284 10.79 -20.25 1.39
C LEU A 284 10.50 -20.64 2.85
N HIS A 285 9.26 -20.43 3.30
CA HIS A 285 8.86 -20.52 4.72
C HIS A 285 9.71 -19.62 5.62
N ASP A 286 10.13 -18.48 5.05
CA ASP A 286 11.04 -17.53 5.69
C ASP A 286 10.28 -16.34 6.27
N PRO A 287 10.37 -16.08 7.60
CA PRO A 287 9.72 -14.93 8.21
C PRO A 287 10.32 -13.59 7.77
N GLU A 288 11.56 -13.55 7.29
CA GLU A 288 12.19 -12.34 6.78
C GLU A 288 11.56 -11.85 5.46
N GLU A 289 10.80 -12.72 4.78
CA GLU A 289 9.99 -12.35 3.60
C GLU A 289 8.65 -11.71 3.98
N GLU A 290 8.41 -11.42 5.25
CA GLU A 290 7.26 -10.65 5.71
C GLU A 290 7.45 -9.15 5.45
N HIS A 291 6.44 -8.50 4.86
CA HIS A 291 6.50 -7.08 4.54
C HIS A 291 6.53 -6.19 5.80
N ASP A 292 5.72 -6.48 6.83
CA ASP A 292 5.72 -5.78 8.13
C ASP A 292 6.25 -6.75 9.23
N CYS A 293 7.50 -7.24 9.08
CA CYS A 293 8.06 -8.34 9.87
C CYS A 293 8.28 -7.99 11.35
N PHE A 294 8.61 -6.74 11.68
CA PHE A 294 8.89 -6.37 13.07
C PHE A 294 7.63 -6.29 13.94
N SER A 295 6.49 -5.98 13.34
CA SER A 295 5.21 -5.76 14.04
C SER A 295 4.21 -6.89 13.92
N ASP A 296 4.46 -7.92 13.11
CA ASP A 296 3.50 -8.97 12.71
C ASP A 296 2.22 -8.38 12.06
N ASN A 297 2.33 -7.29 11.31
CA ASN A 297 1.18 -6.59 10.72
C ASN A 297 0.92 -6.95 9.27
N THR A 298 1.74 -7.80 8.65
CA THR A 298 1.73 -8.14 7.22
C THR A 298 0.35 -8.54 6.69
N TYR A 299 -0.41 -9.34 7.43
CA TYR A 299 -1.76 -9.74 7.05
C TYR A 299 -2.71 -8.55 6.85
N ASN A 300 -2.54 -7.49 7.63
CA ASN A 300 -3.35 -6.26 7.53
C ASN A 300 -2.88 -5.40 6.36
N SER A 301 -1.59 -5.28 6.12
CA SER A 301 -1.03 -4.57 4.98
C SER A 301 -1.49 -5.20 3.66
N HIS A 302 -1.38 -6.51 3.50
CA HIS A 302 -1.85 -7.22 2.30
C HIS A 302 -3.36 -7.10 2.07
N LEU A 303 -4.18 -7.12 3.14
CA LEU A 303 -5.62 -6.84 3.01
C LEU A 303 -5.86 -5.44 2.46
N ASN A 304 -5.11 -4.43 2.94
CA ASN A 304 -5.29 -3.05 2.50
C ASN A 304 -4.78 -2.82 1.06
N ASP A 305 -3.74 -3.52 0.61
CA ASP A 305 -3.36 -3.56 -0.80
C ASP A 305 -4.51 -4.05 -1.69
N ALA A 306 -5.14 -5.16 -1.31
CA ALA A 306 -6.27 -5.71 -2.06
C ALA A 306 -7.51 -4.79 -2.04
N ILE A 307 -7.77 -4.09 -0.93
CA ILE A 307 -8.81 -3.05 -0.84
C ILE A 307 -8.46 -1.89 -1.79
N GLY A 308 -7.19 -1.49 -1.88
CA GLY A 308 -6.69 -0.48 -2.82
C GLY A 308 -6.98 -0.83 -4.27
N ILE A 309 -6.69 -2.08 -4.66
CA ILE A 309 -6.97 -2.62 -6.00
C ILE A 309 -8.48 -2.59 -6.31
N ALA A 310 -9.30 -3.07 -5.39
CA ALA A 310 -10.76 -3.10 -5.57
C ALA A 310 -11.34 -1.68 -5.68
N ALA A 311 -10.82 -0.72 -4.90
CA ALA A 311 -11.22 0.67 -4.96
C ALA A 311 -10.87 1.34 -6.29
N ALA A 312 -9.72 1.00 -6.89
CA ALA A 312 -9.33 1.50 -8.21
C ALA A 312 -10.30 1.05 -9.33
N TYR A 313 -10.90 -0.14 -9.19
CA TYR A 313 -11.93 -0.63 -10.13
C TYR A 313 -13.30 0.01 -9.88
N SER A 314 -13.74 0.01 -8.61
CA SER A 314 -15.09 0.46 -8.24
C SER A 314 -15.25 1.98 -8.20
N GLY A 315 -14.17 2.75 -8.06
CA GLY A 315 -14.21 4.18 -7.83
C GLY A 315 -14.78 4.57 -6.46
N GLU A 316 -14.81 3.63 -5.50
CA GLU A 316 -15.32 3.87 -4.15
C GLU A 316 -14.21 3.91 -3.13
N TYR A 317 -14.24 4.89 -2.24
CA TYR A 317 -13.34 4.99 -1.11
C TYR A 317 -14.05 5.51 0.13
N THR A 318 -13.81 4.88 1.26
CA THR A 318 -14.26 5.39 2.57
C THR A 318 -13.06 5.95 3.32
N ARG A 319 -13.05 7.25 3.53
CA ARG A 319 -11.98 7.99 4.21
C ARG A 319 -11.89 7.62 5.70
N VAL A 320 -10.75 7.95 6.33
CA VAL A 320 -10.52 7.72 7.77
C VAL A 320 -11.50 8.45 8.68
N ASP A 321 -12.14 9.51 8.22
CA ASP A 321 -13.21 10.23 8.93
C ASP A 321 -14.62 9.65 8.70
N GLY A 322 -14.74 8.59 7.87
CA GLY A 322 -15.98 7.95 7.50
C GLY A 322 -16.71 8.56 6.30
N THR A 323 -16.17 9.64 5.70
CA THR A 323 -16.71 10.22 4.47
C THR A 323 -16.53 9.24 3.31
N LYS A 324 -17.56 9.08 2.47
CA LYS A 324 -17.51 8.24 1.27
C LYS A 324 -17.32 9.08 0.02
N LEU A 325 -16.36 8.67 -0.80
CA LEU A 325 -16.19 9.14 -2.17
C LEU A 325 -16.74 8.06 -3.12
N THR A 326 -17.50 8.50 -4.11
CA THR A 326 -18.01 7.66 -5.19
C THR A 326 -18.11 8.52 -6.45
N GLY A 327 -17.84 7.94 -7.62
CA GLY A 327 -17.87 8.67 -8.89
C GLY A 327 -17.73 7.74 -10.09
N PRO A 328 -17.54 8.30 -11.30
CA PRO A 328 -17.30 7.52 -12.50
C PRO A 328 -16.13 6.56 -12.34
N SER A 329 -16.28 5.30 -12.76
CA SER A 329 -15.34 4.23 -12.44
C SER A 329 -15.04 3.31 -13.63
N LEU A 330 -14.00 2.49 -13.50
CA LEU A 330 -13.75 1.40 -14.45
C LEU A 330 -14.93 0.44 -14.52
N HIS A 331 -15.55 0.14 -13.37
CA HIS A 331 -16.77 -0.66 -13.28
C HIS A 331 -17.84 -0.14 -14.24
N ASP A 332 -18.13 1.17 -14.20
CA ASP A 332 -19.15 1.77 -15.09
C ASP A 332 -18.79 1.66 -16.58
N LEU A 333 -17.51 1.89 -16.93
CA LEU A 333 -17.02 1.78 -18.31
C LEU A 333 -17.12 0.35 -18.84
N VAL A 334 -16.67 -0.63 -18.03
CA VAL A 334 -16.68 -2.04 -18.42
C VAL A 334 -18.12 -2.54 -18.49
N ALA A 335 -18.98 -2.21 -17.52
CA ALA A 335 -20.39 -2.59 -17.51
C ALA A 335 -21.15 -2.05 -18.75
N ALA A 336 -20.85 -0.83 -19.18
CA ALA A 336 -21.45 -0.24 -20.37
C ALA A 336 -21.03 -0.95 -21.66
N LYS A 337 -19.80 -1.51 -21.70
CA LYS A 337 -19.24 -2.16 -22.89
C LYS A 337 -19.50 -3.68 -22.92
N ASP A 338 -19.27 -4.35 -21.81
CA ASP A 338 -19.46 -5.78 -21.60
C ASP A 338 -19.88 -6.06 -20.15
N LYS A 339 -21.18 -6.10 -19.91
CA LYS A 339 -21.76 -6.33 -18.59
C LYS A 339 -21.33 -7.66 -17.98
N ALA A 340 -21.12 -8.71 -18.78
CA ALA A 340 -20.74 -10.02 -18.26
C ALA A 340 -19.27 -10.00 -17.78
N LEU A 341 -18.41 -9.26 -18.48
CA LEU A 341 -17.02 -9.09 -18.06
C LEU A 341 -16.93 -8.25 -16.78
N ASP A 342 -17.75 -7.22 -16.65
CA ASP A 342 -17.83 -6.42 -15.41
C ASP A 342 -18.31 -7.25 -14.21
N GLU A 343 -19.38 -8.03 -14.40
CA GLU A 343 -19.88 -8.94 -13.36
C GLU A 343 -18.82 -9.98 -12.95
N GLU A 344 -18.03 -10.47 -13.90
CA GLU A 344 -16.91 -11.37 -13.65
C GLU A 344 -15.79 -10.66 -12.86
N MET A 345 -15.35 -9.46 -13.29
CA MET A 345 -14.29 -8.71 -12.62
C MET A 345 -14.67 -8.40 -11.17
N THR A 346 -15.89 -7.89 -10.97
CA THR A 346 -16.42 -7.62 -9.63
C THR A 346 -16.46 -8.88 -8.75
N ALA A 347 -16.88 -10.02 -9.30
CA ALA A 347 -16.92 -11.29 -8.57
C ALA A 347 -15.51 -11.77 -8.19
N LYS A 348 -14.50 -11.58 -9.07
CA LYS A 348 -13.10 -11.95 -8.79
C LYS A 348 -12.50 -11.08 -7.71
N LEU A 349 -12.67 -9.75 -7.77
CA LEU A 349 -12.22 -8.82 -6.74
C LEU A 349 -12.83 -9.16 -5.37
N ASN A 350 -14.15 -9.41 -5.33
CA ASN A 350 -14.82 -9.81 -4.10
C ASN A 350 -14.28 -11.14 -3.54
N LYS A 351 -14.02 -12.13 -4.41
CA LYS A 351 -13.44 -13.42 -3.98
C LYS A 351 -12.05 -13.24 -3.39
N THR A 352 -11.21 -12.39 -3.99
CA THR A 352 -9.90 -12.05 -3.43
C THR A 352 -10.03 -11.36 -2.07
N LEU A 353 -10.91 -10.37 -1.96
CA LEU A 353 -11.18 -9.70 -0.68
C LEU A 353 -11.70 -10.66 0.39
N ASP A 354 -12.54 -11.62 0.04
CA ASP A 354 -13.01 -12.65 0.97
C ASP A 354 -11.85 -13.51 1.49
N ALA A 355 -10.90 -13.90 0.61
CA ALA A 355 -9.72 -14.65 0.99
C ALA A 355 -8.76 -13.82 1.87
N MET A 356 -8.52 -12.55 1.51
CA MET A 356 -7.71 -11.62 2.29
C MET A 356 -8.33 -11.34 3.67
N ASN A 357 -9.64 -11.16 3.74
CA ASN A 357 -10.35 -11.02 5.01
C ASN A 357 -10.26 -12.28 5.89
N ALA A 358 -10.30 -13.48 5.28
CA ALA A 358 -10.10 -14.73 6.02
C ALA A 358 -8.68 -14.83 6.59
N MET A 359 -7.67 -14.42 5.81
CA MET A 359 -6.27 -14.33 6.26
C MET A 359 -6.12 -13.30 7.38
N ALA A 360 -6.64 -12.08 7.20
CA ALA A 360 -6.58 -11.04 8.21
C ALA A 360 -7.29 -11.47 9.50
N LYS A 361 -8.45 -12.11 9.38
CA LYS A 361 -9.16 -12.65 10.54
C LYS A 361 -8.35 -13.72 11.28
N ARG A 362 -7.62 -14.57 10.57
CA ARG A 362 -6.69 -15.54 11.18
C ARG A 362 -5.55 -14.82 11.87
N GLY A 363 -4.96 -13.78 11.23
CA GLY A 363 -3.91 -12.92 11.78
C GLY A 363 -4.30 -12.22 13.09
N GLU A 364 -5.55 -11.80 13.19
CA GLU A 364 -6.08 -11.16 14.39
C GLU A 364 -6.37 -12.13 15.55
N THR A 365 -6.73 -13.40 15.27
CA THR A 365 -7.41 -14.24 16.27
C THR A 365 -6.77 -15.60 16.52
N ILE A 366 -5.89 -16.08 15.66
CA ILE A 366 -5.32 -17.42 15.72
C ILE A 366 -3.80 -17.37 15.71
N GLU A 367 -3.20 -16.83 14.64
CA GLU A 367 -1.75 -16.80 14.41
C GLU A 367 -1.39 -15.71 13.42
N LYS A 368 -0.20 -15.14 13.50
CA LYS A 368 0.29 -14.09 12.63
C LYS A 368 0.76 -14.61 11.28
N TYR A 369 1.13 -13.72 10.37
CA TYR A 369 1.41 -14.09 8.99
C TYR A 369 2.68 -14.95 8.87
N ASP A 370 3.75 -14.62 9.63
CA ASP A 370 4.95 -15.42 9.78
C ASP A 370 4.64 -16.88 10.14
N GLN A 371 3.75 -17.08 11.11
CA GLN A 371 3.29 -18.39 11.52
C GLN A 371 2.47 -19.08 10.41
N MET A 372 1.64 -18.32 9.65
CA MET A 372 0.86 -18.87 8.55
C MET A 372 1.74 -19.40 7.42
N ILE A 373 2.86 -18.71 7.09
CA ILE A 373 3.80 -19.17 6.06
C ILE A 373 4.75 -20.25 6.55
N GLY A 374 4.86 -20.47 7.86
CA GLY A 374 5.79 -21.40 8.48
C GLY A 374 5.72 -22.83 7.92
N GLU A 375 6.86 -23.52 7.90
CA GLU A 375 6.98 -24.89 7.41
C GLU A 375 6.07 -25.84 8.22
N GLY A 376 5.27 -26.63 7.53
CA GLY A 376 4.36 -27.62 8.15
C GLY A 376 3.04 -27.03 8.67
N ASN A 377 2.83 -25.74 8.61
CA ASN A 377 1.53 -25.12 8.94
C ASN A 377 0.54 -25.26 7.77
N THR A 378 -0.02 -26.45 7.61
CA THR A 378 -0.91 -26.77 6.48
C THR A 378 -2.14 -25.85 6.40
N GLU A 379 -2.72 -25.44 7.53
CA GLU A 379 -3.90 -24.58 7.55
C GLU A 379 -3.54 -23.13 7.23
N GLY A 380 -2.48 -22.59 7.83
CA GLY A 380 -1.97 -21.25 7.53
C GLY A 380 -1.55 -21.10 6.08
N ASN A 381 -0.71 -22.04 5.61
CA ASN A 381 -0.27 -22.08 4.20
C ASN A 381 -1.45 -22.12 3.22
N ALA A 382 -2.51 -22.89 3.53
CA ALA A 382 -3.70 -22.95 2.68
C ALA A 382 -4.48 -21.61 2.63
N VAL A 383 -4.53 -20.87 3.73
CA VAL A 383 -5.17 -19.55 3.78
C VAL A 383 -4.39 -18.53 2.96
N VAL A 384 -3.08 -18.49 3.10
CA VAL A 384 -2.20 -17.61 2.30
C VAL A 384 -2.30 -17.98 0.81
N GLN A 385 -2.22 -19.28 0.46
CA GLN A 385 -2.35 -19.72 -0.94
C GLN A 385 -3.71 -19.35 -1.54
N ALA A 386 -4.80 -19.39 -0.78
CA ALA A 386 -6.11 -19.00 -1.30
C ALA A 386 -6.19 -17.50 -1.66
N ALA A 387 -5.49 -16.64 -0.93
CA ALA A 387 -5.36 -15.22 -1.26
C ALA A 387 -4.51 -15.00 -2.52
N ILE A 388 -3.37 -15.69 -2.63
CA ILE A 388 -2.52 -15.69 -3.84
C ILE A 388 -3.33 -16.15 -5.06
N ASP A 389 -4.06 -17.27 -4.96
CA ASP A 389 -4.88 -17.79 -6.05
C ASP A 389 -5.96 -16.79 -6.51
N GLY A 390 -6.53 -16.03 -5.56
CA GLY A 390 -7.49 -14.96 -5.84
C GLY A 390 -6.88 -13.83 -6.65
N LEU A 391 -5.71 -13.34 -6.25
CA LEU A 391 -4.95 -12.28 -6.94
C LEU A 391 -4.56 -12.70 -8.37
N ILE A 392 -4.03 -13.91 -8.53
CA ILE A 392 -3.67 -14.44 -9.86
C ILE A 392 -4.91 -14.56 -10.75
N ASP A 393 -6.03 -15.02 -10.20
CA ASP A 393 -7.27 -15.24 -10.96
C ASP A 393 -7.94 -13.92 -11.39
N GLN A 394 -7.91 -12.89 -10.53
CA GLN A 394 -8.41 -11.56 -10.91
C GLN A 394 -7.54 -10.89 -11.98
N THR A 395 -6.20 -11.07 -11.96
CA THR A 395 -5.28 -10.51 -12.95
C THR A 395 -5.62 -10.97 -14.37
N LYS A 396 -5.98 -12.25 -14.56
CA LYS A 396 -6.45 -12.77 -15.85
C LYS A 396 -7.69 -12.02 -16.37
N THR A 397 -8.54 -11.55 -15.46
CA THR A 397 -9.73 -10.78 -15.85
C THR A 397 -9.34 -9.32 -16.12
N VAL A 398 -8.36 -8.74 -15.40
CA VAL A 398 -7.77 -7.43 -15.73
C VAL A 398 -7.25 -7.40 -17.17
N GLU A 399 -6.51 -8.43 -17.62
CA GLU A 399 -6.04 -8.54 -19.01
C GLU A 399 -7.19 -8.54 -20.04
N ARG A 400 -8.32 -9.15 -19.71
CA ARG A 400 -9.51 -9.15 -20.56
C ARG A 400 -10.19 -7.78 -20.57
N VAL A 401 -10.20 -7.06 -19.44
CA VAL A 401 -10.68 -5.67 -19.36
C VAL A 401 -9.82 -4.76 -20.24
N ILE A 402 -8.48 -4.88 -20.18
CA ILE A 402 -7.55 -4.17 -21.06
C ILE A 402 -7.91 -4.37 -22.52
N SER A 403 -8.15 -5.63 -22.92
CA SER A 403 -8.53 -5.98 -24.28
C SER A 403 -9.90 -5.42 -24.67
N ALA A 404 -10.89 -5.51 -23.78
CA ALA A 404 -12.24 -5.02 -24.00
C ALA A 404 -12.29 -3.50 -24.16
N LEU A 405 -11.46 -2.76 -23.44
CA LEU A 405 -11.35 -1.30 -23.53
C LEU A 405 -10.45 -0.83 -24.70
N ASP A 406 -9.88 -1.75 -25.47
CA ASP A 406 -9.00 -1.47 -26.62
C ASP A 406 -7.79 -0.59 -26.22
N LEU A 407 -7.16 -0.92 -25.11
CA LEU A 407 -6.02 -0.17 -24.59
C LEU A 407 -4.66 -0.61 -25.17
N GLY A 408 -4.66 -1.61 -26.02
CA GLY A 408 -3.46 -2.16 -26.66
C GLY A 408 -2.76 -3.18 -25.77
N LYS A 409 -1.43 -3.29 -25.91
CA LYS A 409 -0.62 -4.14 -25.03
C LYS A 409 -0.19 -3.35 -23.82
N ILE A 410 -0.56 -3.83 -22.64
CA ILE A 410 -0.04 -3.40 -21.36
C ILE A 410 0.80 -4.55 -20.83
N GLN A 411 2.02 -4.26 -20.38
CA GLN A 411 2.86 -5.22 -19.71
C GLN A 411 2.62 -5.07 -18.22
N LEU A 412 2.15 -6.14 -17.58
CA LEU A 412 2.05 -6.23 -16.13
C LEU A 412 3.36 -6.79 -15.57
N GLU A 413 3.71 -6.40 -14.37
CA GLU A 413 4.88 -6.95 -13.71
C GLU A 413 4.67 -8.42 -13.34
N GLY A 414 5.74 -9.20 -13.50
CA GLY A 414 5.81 -10.60 -13.14
C GLY A 414 6.62 -10.80 -11.85
N SER A 415 6.74 -12.04 -11.40
CA SER A 415 7.57 -12.43 -10.28
C SER A 415 8.15 -13.83 -10.51
N ASP A 416 9.42 -14.01 -10.20
CA ASP A 416 10.08 -15.32 -10.31
C ASP A 416 9.41 -16.37 -9.43
N SER A 417 8.88 -15.98 -8.29
CA SER A 417 8.15 -16.90 -7.40
C SER A 417 6.90 -17.51 -8.04
N LEU A 418 6.30 -16.83 -9.03
CA LEU A 418 5.15 -17.31 -9.79
C LEU A 418 5.52 -17.87 -11.15
N ASP A 419 6.42 -17.17 -11.89
CA ASP A 419 6.73 -17.45 -13.29
C ASP A 419 7.83 -18.53 -13.42
N ASN A 420 8.77 -18.59 -12.46
CA ASN A 420 9.89 -19.51 -12.42
C ASN A 420 10.25 -19.93 -10.98
N PRO A 421 9.35 -20.61 -10.24
CA PRO A 421 9.52 -20.86 -8.80
C PRO A 421 10.84 -21.56 -8.39
N ASN A 422 11.50 -22.26 -9.34
CA ASN A 422 12.79 -22.87 -9.06
C ASN A 422 13.96 -21.88 -8.99
N ALA A 423 13.79 -20.66 -9.51
CA ALA A 423 14.83 -19.63 -9.47
C ALA A 423 15.05 -19.10 -8.05
N VAL A 424 14.01 -19.07 -7.22
CA VAL A 424 14.10 -18.55 -5.84
C VAL A 424 14.89 -19.45 -4.87
N PHE A 425 15.26 -20.66 -5.30
CA PHE A 425 16.09 -21.59 -4.53
C PHE A 425 17.55 -21.67 -5.01
N GLN A 426 17.97 -20.78 -5.92
CA GLN A 426 19.31 -20.75 -6.51
C GLN A 426 20.10 -19.59 -5.93
#